data_23a2e9be95fa5dc761c259cc89787aac
#
_entry.id   23a2e9be95fa5dc761c259cc89787aac
#
_cell.length_a   1.000
_cell.length_b   1.000
_cell.length_c   1.000
_cell.angle_alpha   90.00
_cell.angle_beta   90.00
_cell.angle_gamma   90.00
#
_symmetry.space_group_name_H-M   'P 1'
#
loop_
_entity.id
_entity.type
_entity.pdbx_description
1 polymer ?
#
loop_
_entity_poly.entity_id
_entity_poly.type
_entity_poly.pdbx_seq_one_letter_code
_entity_poly.pdbx_strand_id
1 'polypeptide(L)'
;MAEQASGLYIEEGPSPWAVLQQTGGYATVALRGTWSLQGEFDPERVQGYARIVREADGEIVLPWQPCRMMEDRRWSVELKVPAGGLYRVETCLRFRKDDPAMEWPVRGDMIHHLGVGDLWVIAGQSNAAGYGRGLYPDPPEPGVHMLRLNGRWDMATHPLNDPTDTRFPANREWTNPGHSPYLAFAKKLKQA
;
A
#
# COMPACT_ATOMS: atom_id res chain seq x y z
N MET A 1 17.16 -23.91 -10.52
CA MET A 1 16.44 -22.83 -9.81
C MET A 1 16.77 -21.55 -10.55
N ALA A 2 15.77 -20.75 -10.92
CA ALA A 2 16.05 -19.44 -11.53
C ALA A 2 16.81 -18.59 -10.51
N GLU A 3 17.91 -17.99 -10.93
CA GLU A 3 18.71 -17.10 -10.09
C GLU A 3 17.89 -15.85 -9.79
N GLN A 4 17.75 -15.49 -8.52
CA GLN A 4 16.97 -14.32 -8.09
C GLN A 4 17.66 -13.05 -8.57
N ALA A 5 16.94 -12.14 -9.22
CA ALA A 5 17.48 -10.89 -9.69
C ALA A 5 18.04 -10.04 -8.53
N SER A 6 18.91 -9.07 -8.83
CA SER A 6 19.41 -8.15 -7.81
C SER A 6 18.31 -7.18 -7.38
N GLY A 7 18.16 -6.91 -6.07
CA GLY A 7 17.19 -5.96 -5.52
C GLY A 7 16.83 -6.20 -4.06
N LEU A 8 15.99 -5.33 -3.52
CA LEU A 8 15.24 -5.53 -2.28
C LEU A 8 13.89 -6.13 -2.58
N TYR A 9 13.51 -7.19 -1.88
CA TYR A 9 12.22 -7.89 -2.01
C TYR A 9 11.40 -7.64 -0.76
N ILE A 10 10.16 -7.18 -0.92
CA ILE A 10 9.23 -6.93 0.18
C ILE A 10 8.42 -8.20 0.40
N GLU A 11 8.56 -8.81 1.57
CA GLU A 11 7.79 -10.00 1.98
C GLU A 11 6.66 -9.64 2.94
N GLU A 12 6.87 -8.62 3.78
CA GLU A 12 5.89 -8.11 4.72
C GLU A 12 5.75 -6.59 4.58
N GLY A 13 4.51 -6.13 4.51
CA GLY A 13 4.17 -4.70 4.40
C GLY A 13 2.73 -4.49 3.98
N PRO A 14 2.30 -3.25 3.83
CA PRO A 14 0.98 -2.96 3.29
C PRO A 14 0.86 -3.41 1.84
N SER A 15 -0.30 -3.93 1.47
CA SER A 15 -0.58 -4.23 0.05
C SER A 15 -0.81 -2.92 -0.75
N PRO A 16 -0.66 -2.97 -2.09
CA PRO A 16 -1.14 -1.88 -2.94
C PRO A 16 -2.60 -1.51 -2.62
N TRP A 17 -2.93 -0.24 -2.74
CA TRP A 17 -4.25 0.34 -2.41
C TRP A 17 -4.60 0.36 -0.92
N ALA A 18 -3.77 -0.18 -0.03
CA ALA A 18 -4.06 -0.13 1.41
C ALA A 18 -4.15 1.31 1.91
N VAL A 19 -5.05 1.53 2.87
CA VAL A 19 -5.05 2.75 3.70
C VAL A 19 -4.59 2.36 5.10
N LEU A 20 -3.59 3.03 5.62
CA LEU A 20 -3.13 2.88 6.98
C LEU A 20 -3.83 3.90 7.87
N GLN A 21 -4.37 3.43 9.02
CA GLN A 21 -4.98 4.32 9.99
C GLN A 21 -3.97 5.35 10.49
N GLN A 22 -4.30 6.61 10.33
CA GLN A 22 -3.52 7.70 10.86
C GLN A 22 -3.71 7.85 12.38
N THR A 23 -2.69 8.34 13.06
CA THR A 23 -2.77 8.80 14.46
C THR A 23 -1.96 10.07 14.57
N GLY A 24 -2.62 11.17 14.95
CA GLY A 24 -1.96 12.48 15.03
C GLY A 24 -1.40 12.97 13.70
N GLY A 25 -2.04 12.64 12.58
CA GLY A 25 -1.63 13.06 11.23
C GLY A 25 -0.55 12.19 10.58
N TYR A 26 -0.23 11.00 11.12
CA TYR A 26 0.81 10.10 10.60
C TYR A 26 0.41 8.64 10.74
N ALA A 27 1.02 7.79 9.89
CA ALA A 27 1.05 6.34 10.10
C ALA A 27 2.49 5.81 9.94
N THR A 28 2.75 4.62 10.49
CA THR A 28 4.02 3.91 10.30
C THR A 28 3.85 2.88 9.19
N VAL A 29 4.66 2.99 8.15
CA VAL A 29 4.84 1.96 7.11
C VAL A 29 5.99 1.08 7.55
N ALA A 30 5.68 -0.12 8.04
CA ALA A 30 6.68 -1.13 8.39
C ALA A 30 6.86 -2.10 7.22
N LEU A 31 8.10 -2.29 6.80
CA LEU A 31 8.48 -3.21 5.72
C LEU A 31 9.53 -4.17 6.20
N ARG A 32 9.44 -5.42 5.75
CA ARG A 32 10.46 -6.46 5.95
C ARG A 32 10.58 -7.29 4.69
N GLY A 33 11.73 -7.89 4.52
CA GLY A 33 11.94 -8.80 3.40
C GLY A 33 13.37 -9.25 3.26
N THR A 34 13.69 -9.70 2.07
CA THR A 34 15.02 -10.21 1.71
C THR A 34 15.66 -9.36 0.63
N TRP A 35 16.96 -9.53 0.45
CA TRP A 35 17.67 -8.90 -0.64
C TRP A 35 18.59 -9.88 -1.38
N SER A 36 18.79 -9.64 -2.64
CA SER A 36 19.72 -10.38 -3.48
C SER A 36 20.59 -9.43 -4.28
N LEU A 37 21.82 -9.85 -4.53
CA LEU A 37 22.74 -9.15 -5.42
C LEU A 37 23.57 -10.19 -6.16
N GLN A 38 23.60 -10.09 -7.48
CA GLN A 38 24.38 -10.98 -8.34
C GLN A 38 25.83 -10.47 -8.48
N GLY A 39 26.77 -11.39 -8.67
CA GLY A 39 28.19 -11.11 -8.82
C GLY A 39 28.98 -11.18 -7.51
N GLU A 40 30.28 -10.88 -7.59
CA GLU A 40 31.16 -10.83 -6.44
C GLU A 40 31.02 -9.48 -5.75
N PHE A 41 30.71 -9.49 -4.47
CA PHE A 41 30.56 -8.28 -3.65
C PHE A 41 30.84 -8.58 -2.18
N ASP A 42 31.22 -7.53 -1.45
CA ASP A 42 31.34 -7.54 -0.01
C ASP A 42 29.95 -7.23 0.61
N PRO A 43 29.31 -8.17 1.33
CA PRO A 43 28.00 -7.95 1.92
C PRO A 43 27.95 -6.77 2.91
N GLU A 44 29.05 -6.46 3.59
CA GLU A 44 29.14 -5.35 4.54
C GLU A 44 29.06 -3.97 3.85
N ARG A 45 29.33 -3.94 2.54
CA ARG A 45 29.22 -2.72 1.72
C ARG A 45 27.84 -2.52 1.10
N VAL A 46 26.90 -3.44 1.30
CA VAL A 46 25.56 -3.35 0.75
C VAL A 46 24.63 -2.70 1.76
N GLN A 47 23.91 -1.69 1.33
CA GLN A 47 22.93 -0.98 2.13
C GLN A 47 21.60 -0.84 1.38
N GLY A 48 20.51 -1.28 2.02
CA GLY A 48 19.14 -1.06 1.55
C GLY A 48 18.61 0.30 1.96
N TYR A 49 17.78 0.87 1.12
CA TYR A 49 17.07 2.13 1.38
C TYR A 49 15.63 2.04 0.94
N ALA A 50 14.76 2.81 1.63
CA ALA A 50 13.37 3.01 1.24
C ALA A 50 13.02 4.50 1.30
N ARG A 51 12.08 4.94 0.45
CA ARG A 51 11.55 6.31 0.44
C ARG A 51 10.07 6.34 0.13
N ILE A 52 9.45 7.48 0.41
CA ILE A 52 8.04 7.75 0.10
C ILE A 52 7.98 8.89 -0.93
N VAL A 53 7.24 8.64 -2.00
CA VAL A 53 6.99 9.60 -3.09
C VAL A 53 5.49 9.78 -3.24
N ARG A 54 5.01 11.02 -3.37
CA ARG A 54 3.61 11.29 -3.72
C ARG A 54 3.40 10.99 -5.21
N GLU A 55 2.40 10.17 -5.54
CA GLU A 55 2.18 9.74 -6.92
C GLU A 55 1.64 10.85 -7.83
N ALA A 56 0.90 11.80 -7.27
CA ALA A 56 0.24 12.85 -8.05
C ALA A 56 1.22 13.81 -8.74
N ASP A 57 2.36 14.09 -8.12
CA ASP A 57 3.31 15.13 -8.57
C ASP A 57 4.77 14.67 -8.51
N GLY A 58 5.04 13.48 -7.97
CA GLY A 58 6.40 12.96 -7.78
C GLY A 58 7.17 13.60 -6.64
N GLU A 59 6.52 14.35 -5.75
CA GLU A 59 7.17 14.95 -4.58
C GLU A 59 7.74 13.87 -3.66
N ILE A 60 8.99 14.07 -3.26
CA ILE A 60 9.66 13.21 -2.28
C ILE A 60 9.19 13.63 -0.88
N VAL A 61 8.17 12.93 -0.37
CA VAL A 61 7.59 13.19 0.96
C VAL A 61 8.51 12.75 2.08
N LEU A 62 9.19 11.62 1.89
CA LEU A 62 10.23 11.13 2.79
C LEU A 62 11.42 10.70 1.94
N PRO A 63 12.61 11.33 2.12
CA PRO A 63 13.81 10.96 1.37
C PRO A 63 14.30 9.57 1.75
N TRP A 64 15.28 9.06 1.02
CA TRP A 64 15.86 7.74 1.27
C TRP A 64 16.27 7.56 2.73
N GLN A 65 15.64 6.61 3.40
CA GLN A 65 15.93 6.15 4.75
C GLN A 65 16.69 4.83 4.69
N PRO A 66 17.77 4.67 5.45
CA PRO A 66 18.52 3.43 5.48
C PRO A 66 17.70 2.32 6.14
N CYS A 67 17.67 1.15 5.50
CA CYS A 67 17.10 -0.05 6.07
C CYS A 67 18.07 -0.68 7.08
N ARG A 68 17.53 -1.33 8.11
CA ARG A 68 18.32 -2.22 8.95
C ARG A 68 18.62 -3.50 8.18
N MET A 69 19.89 -3.72 7.85
CA MET A 69 20.36 -4.93 7.20
C MET A 69 20.73 -5.99 8.24
N MET A 70 20.45 -7.26 7.95
CA MET A 70 20.72 -8.41 8.83
C MET A 70 21.61 -9.42 8.09
N GLU A 71 22.33 -10.26 8.84
CA GLU A 71 23.36 -11.19 8.31
C GLU A 71 22.78 -12.23 7.34
N ASP A 72 21.53 -12.64 7.51
CA ASP A 72 20.83 -13.65 6.71
C ASP A 72 20.19 -13.09 5.42
N ARG A 73 20.70 -11.97 4.90
CA ARG A 73 20.14 -11.22 3.76
C ARG A 73 18.71 -10.72 3.97
N ARG A 74 18.30 -10.56 5.21
CA ARG A 74 17.03 -9.92 5.55
C ARG A 74 17.23 -8.43 5.80
N TRP A 75 16.15 -7.70 5.67
CA TRP A 75 16.11 -6.26 5.95
C TRP A 75 14.79 -5.84 6.56
N SER A 76 14.78 -4.71 7.24
CA SER A 76 13.57 -4.07 7.74
C SER A 76 13.71 -2.55 7.75
N VAL A 77 12.58 -1.86 7.67
CA VAL A 77 12.50 -0.40 7.84
C VAL A 77 11.13 -0.01 8.37
N GLU A 78 11.10 1.06 9.15
CA GLU A 78 9.87 1.74 9.58
C GLU A 78 9.93 3.19 9.11
N LEU A 79 8.91 3.59 8.34
CA LEU A 79 8.81 4.92 7.75
C LEU A 79 7.61 5.64 8.36
N LYS A 80 7.82 6.80 8.97
CA LYS A 80 6.74 7.66 9.46
C LYS A 80 6.24 8.51 8.30
N VAL A 81 5.00 8.25 7.88
CA VAL A 81 4.39 8.84 6.68
C VAL A 81 3.22 9.74 7.09
N PRO A 82 3.15 11.00 6.61
CA PRO A 82 2.05 11.89 6.93
C PRO A 82 0.73 11.44 6.34
N ALA A 83 -0.38 11.87 6.93
CA ALA A 83 -1.71 11.68 6.37
C ALA A 83 -1.79 12.28 4.96
N GLY A 84 -2.48 11.59 4.08
CA GLY A 84 -2.61 11.93 2.66
C GLY A 84 -2.34 10.74 1.74
N GLY A 85 -1.82 11.00 0.58
CA GLY A 85 -1.55 10.03 -0.49
C GLY A 85 -2.15 10.51 -1.82
N LEU A 86 -2.16 9.70 -2.86
CA LEU A 86 -1.60 8.34 -2.89
C LEU A 86 -0.07 8.41 -2.88
N TYR A 87 0.52 7.49 -2.17
CA TYR A 87 1.97 7.37 -2.07
C TYR A 87 2.48 6.12 -2.78
N ARG A 88 3.69 6.23 -3.32
CA ARG A 88 4.51 5.11 -3.74
C ARG A 88 5.66 4.92 -2.75
N VAL A 89 5.81 3.70 -2.25
CA VAL A 89 7.00 3.27 -1.53
C VAL A 89 7.99 2.73 -2.53
N GLU A 90 9.19 3.25 -2.54
CA GLU A 90 10.28 2.78 -3.40
C GLU A 90 11.40 2.22 -2.55
N THR A 91 12.01 1.13 -2.99
CA THR A 91 13.18 0.52 -2.35
C THR A 91 14.35 0.43 -3.31
N CYS A 92 15.56 0.45 -2.79
CA CYS A 92 16.77 0.21 -3.57
C CYS A 92 17.91 -0.35 -2.72
N LEU A 93 18.84 -1.07 -3.37
CA LEU A 93 20.16 -1.41 -2.84
C LEU A 93 21.20 -0.42 -3.35
N ARG A 94 22.15 -0.08 -2.50
CA ARG A 94 23.34 0.69 -2.85
C ARG A 94 24.56 0.03 -2.28
N PHE A 95 25.69 0.15 -3.00
CA PHE A 95 26.97 -0.15 -2.42
C PHE A 95 27.44 1.04 -1.57
N ARG A 96 27.95 0.77 -0.37
CA ARG A 96 28.78 1.72 0.36
C ARG A 96 30.17 1.76 -0.28
N LYS A 97 30.32 2.49 -1.37
CA LYS A 97 31.61 3.06 -1.71
C LYS A 97 31.76 4.33 -0.90
N ASP A 98 32.98 4.74 -0.65
CA ASP A 98 33.32 5.98 0.06
C ASP A 98 32.84 7.25 -0.69
N ASP A 99 32.14 7.08 -1.79
CA ASP A 99 31.50 8.12 -2.58
C ASP A 99 29.97 8.10 -2.35
N PRO A 100 29.39 9.16 -1.77
CA PRO A 100 27.94 9.29 -1.58
C PRO A 100 27.15 9.39 -2.90
N ALA A 101 27.79 9.67 -4.03
CA ALA A 101 27.19 9.74 -5.35
C ALA A 101 27.23 8.37 -6.05
N MET A 102 26.56 7.37 -5.52
CA MET A 102 26.35 6.15 -6.31
C MET A 102 25.40 6.41 -7.46
N GLU A 103 25.94 6.42 -8.66
CA GLU A 103 25.19 6.73 -9.88
C GLU A 103 24.10 5.72 -10.21
N TRP A 104 24.15 4.48 -9.68
CA TRP A 104 23.24 3.41 -10.08
C TRP A 104 22.74 2.55 -8.92
N PRO A 105 21.69 2.97 -8.19
CA PRO A 105 21.06 2.09 -7.22
C PRO A 105 20.36 0.94 -7.93
N VAL A 106 20.52 -0.28 -7.41
CA VAL A 106 19.75 -1.43 -7.86
C VAL A 106 18.33 -1.29 -7.30
N ARG A 107 17.34 -1.19 -8.18
CA ARG A 107 15.93 -1.04 -7.80
C ARG A 107 15.44 -2.30 -7.08
N GLY A 108 14.66 -2.11 -6.04
CA GLY A 108 13.91 -3.16 -5.38
C GLY A 108 12.41 -3.06 -5.66
N ASP A 109 11.64 -3.82 -4.91
CA ASP A 109 10.19 -3.80 -4.98
C ASP A 109 9.61 -2.44 -4.61
N MET A 110 8.39 -2.18 -5.11
CA MET A 110 7.64 -0.98 -4.85
C MET A 110 6.21 -1.34 -4.41
N ILE A 111 5.64 -0.47 -3.57
CA ILE A 111 4.22 -0.52 -3.23
C ILE A 111 3.57 0.74 -3.79
N HIS A 112 2.52 0.57 -4.56
CA HIS A 112 1.79 1.67 -5.19
C HIS A 112 0.47 1.95 -4.50
N HIS A 113 -0.02 3.19 -4.67
CA HIS A 113 -1.36 3.63 -4.26
C HIS A 113 -1.63 3.50 -2.76
N LEU A 114 -0.59 3.67 -1.93
CA LEU A 114 -0.72 3.64 -0.48
C LEU A 114 -1.35 4.94 0.03
N GLY A 115 -2.39 4.82 0.85
CA GLY A 115 -3.00 5.94 1.56
C GLY A 115 -2.65 5.94 3.06
N VAL A 116 -2.63 7.11 3.65
CA VAL A 116 -2.59 7.31 5.11
C VAL A 116 -3.76 8.19 5.49
N GLY A 117 -4.72 7.66 6.24
CA GLY A 117 -5.95 8.37 6.55
C GLY A 117 -6.80 7.64 7.58
N ASP A 118 -8.09 7.92 7.58
CA ASP A 118 -9.01 7.31 8.52
C ASP A 118 -9.67 6.06 7.96
N LEU A 119 -9.74 5.03 8.79
CA LEU A 119 -10.47 3.80 8.50
C LEU A 119 -11.86 3.85 9.14
N TRP A 120 -12.87 3.58 8.33
CA TRP A 120 -14.27 3.55 8.76
C TRP A 120 -14.84 2.15 8.63
N VAL A 121 -15.51 1.67 9.67
CA VAL A 121 -16.24 0.41 9.63
C VAL A 121 -17.70 0.69 9.32
N ILE A 122 -18.18 0.16 8.20
CA ILE A 122 -19.59 0.23 7.82
C ILE A 122 -20.30 -0.97 8.44
N ALA A 123 -21.19 -0.72 9.40
CA ALA A 123 -21.97 -1.75 10.06
C ALA A 123 -23.48 -1.39 10.00
N GLY A 124 -24.31 -2.37 9.68
CA GLY A 124 -25.74 -2.17 9.57
C GLY A 124 -26.43 -3.26 8.77
N GLN A 125 -27.64 -2.99 8.32
CA GLN A 125 -28.46 -3.91 7.54
C GLN A 125 -28.45 -3.54 6.03
N SER A 126 -29.59 -3.59 5.38
CA SER A 126 -29.77 -3.47 3.94
C SER A 126 -29.14 -2.21 3.33
N ASN A 127 -29.27 -1.04 3.97
CA ASN A 127 -28.65 0.18 3.45
C ASN A 127 -27.14 0.16 3.56
N ALA A 128 -26.61 -0.40 4.64
CA ALA A 128 -25.17 -0.56 4.83
C ALA A 128 -24.60 -1.57 3.83
N ALA A 129 -25.35 -2.61 3.60
CA ALA A 129 -25.00 -3.67 2.67
C ALA A 129 -25.13 -3.27 1.19
N GLY A 130 -25.86 -2.22 0.85
CA GLY A 130 -25.98 -1.72 -0.51
C GLY A 130 -27.09 -2.41 -1.31
N TYR A 131 -28.33 -2.18 -0.92
CA TYR A 131 -29.52 -2.63 -1.68
C TYR A 131 -30.12 -1.55 -2.57
N GLY A 132 -29.47 -0.41 -2.71
CA GLY A 132 -29.95 0.65 -3.61
C GLY A 132 -30.09 0.14 -5.03
N ARG A 133 -31.22 0.49 -5.67
CA ARG A 133 -31.56 0.12 -7.05
C ARG A 133 -31.62 1.38 -7.91
N GLY A 134 -31.36 1.19 -9.19
CA GLY A 134 -31.41 2.25 -10.18
C GLY A 134 -30.03 2.65 -10.67
N LEU A 135 -30.02 3.45 -11.72
CA LEU A 135 -28.79 4.00 -12.31
C LEU A 135 -28.45 5.31 -11.59
N TYR A 136 -27.57 5.24 -10.62
CA TYR A 136 -27.00 6.42 -9.99
C TYR A 136 -25.52 6.50 -10.34
N PRO A 137 -25.05 7.52 -11.06
CA PRO A 137 -23.65 7.66 -11.39
C PRO A 137 -22.88 8.05 -10.15
N ASP A 138 -22.11 7.11 -9.61
CA ASP A 138 -21.21 7.31 -8.48
C ASP A 138 -19.86 6.67 -8.80
N PRO A 139 -19.07 7.31 -9.70
CA PRO A 139 -17.80 6.75 -10.16
C PRO A 139 -16.79 6.66 -9.02
N PRO A 140 -15.83 5.74 -9.10
CA PRO A 140 -14.74 5.67 -8.12
C PRO A 140 -13.93 6.96 -8.09
N GLU A 141 -13.32 7.26 -6.94
CA GLU A 141 -12.48 8.43 -6.76
C GLU A 141 -11.13 8.01 -6.12
N PRO A 142 -9.98 8.35 -6.74
CA PRO A 142 -8.67 8.09 -6.14
C PRO A 142 -8.56 8.67 -4.73
N GLY A 143 -8.00 7.89 -3.80
CA GLY A 143 -7.93 8.26 -2.38
C GLY A 143 -9.15 7.86 -1.56
N VAL A 144 -10.17 7.25 -2.18
CA VAL A 144 -11.28 6.56 -1.50
C VAL A 144 -11.14 5.08 -1.77
N HIS A 145 -10.69 4.34 -0.77
CA HIS A 145 -10.37 2.92 -0.88
C HIS A 145 -11.27 2.08 0.00
N MET A 146 -11.32 0.79 -0.27
CA MET A 146 -12.03 -0.18 0.54
C MET A 146 -11.27 -1.49 0.68
N LEU A 147 -11.42 -2.12 1.82
CA LEU A 147 -11.04 -3.51 2.01
C LEU A 147 -12.21 -4.38 1.55
N ARG A 148 -12.04 -5.09 0.45
CA ARG A 148 -13.07 -5.97 -0.09
C ARG A 148 -13.25 -7.24 0.73
N LEU A 149 -14.38 -7.91 0.56
CA LEU A 149 -14.71 -9.14 1.28
C LEU A 149 -13.74 -10.31 0.99
N ASN A 150 -13.01 -10.25 -0.11
CA ASN A 150 -11.91 -11.17 -0.42
C ASN A 150 -10.61 -10.87 0.34
N GLY A 151 -10.59 -9.81 1.16
CA GLY A 151 -9.45 -9.37 1.95
C GLY A 151 -8.39 -8.61 1.17
N ARG A 152 -8.71 -8.09 -0.01
CA ARG A 152 -7.83 -7.23 -0.80
C ARG A 152 -8.30 -5.79 -0.73
N TRP A 153 -7.34 -4.89 -0.62
CA TRP A 153 -7.58 -3.46 -0.78
C TRP A 153 -7.75 -3.11 -2.26
N ASP A 154 -8.62 -2.16 -2.52
CA ASP A 154 -8.90 -1.66 -3.86
C ASP A 154 -9.51 -0.25 -3.77
N MET A 155 -9.57 0.45 -4.90
CA MET A 155 -10.35 1.68 -5.01
C MET A 155 -11.83 1.37 -4.77
N ALA A 156 -12.51 2.19 -3.96
CA ALA A 156 -13.90 1.96 -3.61
C ALA A 156 -14.81 2.14 -4.83
N THR A 157 -15.56 1.10 -5.16
CA THR A 157 -16.53 1.08 -6.27
C THR A 157 -17.78 0.32 -5.85
N HIS A 158 -18.92 0.67 -6.41
CA HIS A 158 -20.12 -0.16 -6.25
C HIS A 158 -20.00 -1.48 -7.03
N PRO A 159 -20.56 -2.56 -6.50
CA PRO A 159 -21.13 -2.68 -5.16
C PRO A 159 -20.05 -2.73 -4.09
N LEU A 160 -20.25 -2.01 -2.97
CA LEU A 160 -19.28 -2.05 -1.86
C LEU A 160 -19.25 -3.42 -1.18
N ASN A 161 -20.38 -4.13 -1.18
CA ASN A 161 -20.53 -5.47 -0.59
C ASN A 161 -20.59 -6.53 -1.68
N ASP A 162 -19.57 -6.62 -2.53
CA ASP A 162 -19.46 -7.64 -3.57
C ASP A 162 -19.05 -8.97 -2.92
N PRO A 163 -19.87 -10.05 -3.02
CA PRO A 163 -19.58 -11.36 -2.45
C PRO A 163 -18.57 -12.18 -3.27
N THR A 164 -18.14 -11.71 -4.42
CA THR A 164 -17.20 -12.42 -5.29
C THR A 164 -15.91 -12.72 -4.51
N ASP A 165 -15.50 -13.98 -4.50
CA ASP A 165 -14.32 -14.47 -3.80
C ASP A 165 -14.28 -14.13 -2.30
N THR A 166 -15.44 -13.94 -1.66
CA THR A 166 -15.51 -13.61 -0.24
C THR A 166 -14.86 -14.67 0.65
N ARG A 167 -14.11 -14.20 1.66
CA ARG A 167 -13.58 -15.05 2.74
C ARG A 167 -14.62 -15.38 3.82
N PHE A 168 -15.77 -14.71 3.79
CA PHE A 168 -16.81 -14.83 4.81
C PHE A 168 -17.97 -15.69 4.30
N PRO A 169 -18.14 -16.92 4.84
CA PRO A 169 -19.19 -17.83 4.37
C PRO A 169 -20.61 -17.23 4.38
N ALA A 170 -20.93 -16.43 5.40
CA ALA A 170 -22.23 -15.76 5.51
C ALA A 170 -22.55 -14.79 4.35
N ASN A 171 -21.54 -14.32 3.63
CA ASN A 171 -21.73 -13.40 2.52
C ASN A 171 -21.86 -14.11 1.16
N ARG A 172 -21.67 -15.42 1.10
CA ARG A 172 -21.75 -16.19 -0.16
C ARG A 172 -23.18 -16.29 -0.73
N GLU A 173 -24.16 -16.19 0.14
CA GLU A 173 -25.58 -16.28 -0.25
C GLU A 173 -26.15 -14.95 -0.77
N TRP A 174 -25.32 -13.90 -0.77
CA TRP A 174 -25.71 -12.58 -1.23
C TRP A 174 -25.86 -12.55 -2.75
N THR A 175 -27.09 -12.58 -3.19
CA THR A 175 -27.42 -12.40 -4.59
C THR A 175 -27.85 -10.95 -4.81
N ASN A 176 -27.22 -10.30 -5.80
CA ASN A 176 -27.66 -9.00 -6.30
C ASN A 176 -27.33 -7.77 -5.42
N PRO A 177 -26.05 -7.54 -5.11
CA PRO A 177 -25.61 -6.30 -4.46
C PRO A 177 -25.90 -5.08 -5.35
N GLY A 178 -26.15 -3.94 -4.70
CA GLY A 178 -26.49 -2.67 -5.37
C GLY A 178 -25.68 -1.50 -4.84
N HIS A 179 -26.28 -0.31 -4.86
CA HIS A 179 -25.64 0.91 -4.39
C HIS A 179 -25.76 1.08 -2.87
N SER A 180 -24.78 1.73 -2.29
CA SER A 180 -24.74 2.13 -0.87
C SER A 180 -24.43 3.62 -0.77
N PRO A 181 -24.99 4.36 0.20
CA PRO A 181 -24.65 5.79 0.40
C PRO A 181 -23.22 6.02 0.87
N TYR A 182 -22.52 4.97 1.27
CA TYR A 182 -21.22 5.12 1.91
C TYR A 182 -20.06 5.46 0.96
N LEU A 183 -20.19 5.19 -0.34
CA LEU A 183 -19.22 5.69 -1.31
C LEU A 183 -19.27 7.22 -1.41
N ALA A 184 -20.47 7.78 -1.52
CA ALA A 184 -20.68 9.23 -1.53
C ALA A 184 -20.23 9.87 -0.19
N PHE A 185 -20.54 9.21 0.95
CA PHE A 185 -20.05 9.63 2.26
C PHE A 185 -18.52 9.70 2.33
N ALA A 186 -17.82 8.64 1.90
CA ALA A 186 -16.37 8.59 1.91
C ALA A 186 -15.73 9.68 1.02
N LYS A 187 -16.32 9.96 -0.15
CA LYS A 187 -15.89 11.07 -1.01
C LYS A 187 -16.04 12.42 -0.33
N LYS A 188 -17.13 12.63 0.42
CA LYS A 188 -17.33 13.87 1.19
C LYS A 188 -16.33 14.01 2.32
N LEU A 189 -16.02 12.93 3.03
CA LEU A 189 -14.98 12.94 4.07
C LEU A 189 -13.61 13.29 3.50
N LYS A 190 -13.26 12.77 2.32
CA LYS A 190 -12.00 13.09 1.66
C LYS A 190 -11.87 14.59 1.32
N GLN A 191 -12.98 15.28 1.07
CA GLN A 191 -13.02 16.70 0.71
C GLN A 191 -12.99 17.63 1.94
N ALA A 192 -13.23 17.12 3.13
CA ALA A 192 -13.28 17.87 4.39
C ALA A 192 -11.89 18.00 5.03
#